data_5fae2afd37ccfd9de2556e14e912aa0b
#
_entry.id   5fae2afd37ccfd9de2556e14e912aa0b
#
_cell.length_a   1.000
_cell.length_b   1.000
_cell.length_c   1.000
_cell.angle_alpha   90.00
_cell.angle_beta   90.00
_cell.angle_gamma   90.00
#
_symmetry.space_group_name_H-M   'P 1'
#
loop_
_entity.id
_entity.type
_entity.pdbx_description
1 polymer ?
#
loop_
_entity_poly.entity_id
_entity_poly.type
_entity_poly.pdbx_seq_one_letter_code
_entity_poly.pdbx_strand_id
1 'polypeptide(L)'
;MKRHPIGRRPTQRDRRAGVAAAAGAAAAAHTTVAALIALAATMLFAAGCSDAGAGGGVADDAGGTDIPAAAAHGEGVAADSALVSGWATGVVAYGPGAEAAAYTDARAALGPATGVSTEVVTLGRGGTITLELAAACADRDGAELAVFENALGEASSLFAELAYVEVSSNGTDFARFPVATTRTEPVGAYGRIDTGQYSGFAGLHPAGTGTAFDLAELRGSAEVAEGPVDLDAVRFVRLVDVVGDGRETDASGTPVYDPYPTTDTAGFDLDGVALLRGGE
;
A
#
# COMPACT_ATOMS: atom_id res chain seq x y z
N MET A 1 -53.48 -45.12 17.09
CA MET A 1 -52.80 -43.95 17.63
C MET A 1 -51.36 -44.33 18.00
N LYS A 2 -50.38 -43.96 17.12
CA LYS A 2 -48.95 -44.20 17.38
C LYS A 2 -48.33 -42.89 17.91
N ARG A 3 -47.75 -42.94 19.09
CA ARG A 3 -47.09 -41.80 19.73
C ARG A 3 -45.65 -41.68 19.19
N HIS A 4 -45.29 -40.51 18.67
CA HIS A 4 -43.92 -40.16 18.31
C HIS A 4 -43.11 -39.79 19.58
N PRO A 5 -41.85 -40.20 19.71
CA PRO A 5 -40.99 -39.77 20.78
C PRO A 5 -40.47 -38.35 20.58
N ILE A 6 -40.53 -37.52 21.62
CA ILE A 6 -39.98 -36.16 21.64
C ILE A 6 -38.48 -36.24 21.82
N GLY A 7 -37.73 -35.76 20.81
CA GLY A 7 -36.29 -35.65 20.86
C GLY A 7 -35.78 -34.69 21.94
N ARG A 8 -34.85 -35.10 22.77
CA ARG A 8 -34.19 -34.28 23.80
C ARG A 8 -33.34 -33.19 23.14
N ARG A 9 -33.52 -31.96 23.63
CA ARG A 9 -32.63 -30.84 23.27
C ARG A 9 -31.24 -31.06 23.90
N PRO A 10 -30.12 -30.80 23.17
CA PRO A 10 -28.79 -30.93 23.73
C PRO A 10 -28.57 -29.91 24.86
N THR A 11 -27.84 -30.32 25.89
CA THR A 11 -27.52 -29.50 27.05
C THR A 11 -26.37 -28.53 26.77
N GLN A 12 -26.25 -27.50 27.61
CA GLN A 12 -25.21 -26.47 27.50
C GLN A 12 -23.77 -27.04 27.58
N ARG A 13 -23.60 -28.25 28.08
CA ARG A 13 -22.32 -28.96 28.19
C ARG A 13 -21.87 -29.50 26.84
N ASP A 14 -22.80 -29.90 25.98
CA ASP A 14 -22.48 -30.47 24.65
C ASP A 14 -22.04 -29.37 23.66
N ARG A 15 -22.45 -28.12 23.90
CA ARG A 15 -22.05 -26.96 23.10
C ARG A 15 -20.63 -26.48 23.38
N ARG A 16 -20.10 -26.73 24.61
CA ARG A 16 -18.71 -26.31 24.95
C ARG A 16 -17.65 -27.26 24.42
N ALA A 17 -17.97 -28.51 24.18
CA ALA A 17 -17.02 -29.48 23.62
C ALA A 17 -16.79 -29.28 22.12
N GLY A 18 -17.79 -28.76 21.38
CA GLY A 18 -17.68 -28.50 19.93
C GLY A 18 -16.82 -27.27 19.60
N VAL A 19 -16.81 -26.26 20.50
CA VAL A 19 -16.06 -25.01 20.28
C VAL A 19 -14.55 -25.20 20.59
N ALA A 20 -14.21 -26.11 21.53
CA ALA A 20 -12.80 -26.37 21.86
C ALA A 20 -12.05 -27.20 20.79
N ALA A 21 -12.77 -28.01 20.00
CA ALA A 21 -12.16 -28.80 18.92
C ALA A 21 -11.88 -27.98 17.63
N ALA A 22 -12.62 -26.90 17.40
CA ALA A 22 -12.41 -26.02 16.26
C ALA A 22 -11.23 -25.03 16.46
N ALA A 23 -10.98 -24.63 17.72
CA ALA A 23 -9.87 -23.73 18.04
C ALA A 23 -8.49 -24.39 17.99
N GLY A 24 -8.41 -25.73 18.15
CA GLY A 24 -7.15 -26.46 18.13
C GLY A 24 -6.61 -26.75 16.72
N ALA A 25 -7.45 -26.74 15.70
CA ALA A 25 -7.04 -27.02 14.32
C ALA A 25 -6.54 -25.77 13.58
N ALA A 26 -6.99 -24.58 13.98
CA ALA A 26 -6.56 -23.31 13.39
C ALA A 26 -5.15 -22.89 13.82
N ALA A 27 -4.73 -23.21 15.05
CA ALA A 27 -3.42 -22.80 15.57
C ALA A 27 -2.22 -23.53 14.96
N ALA A 28 -2.41 -24.70 14.34
CA ALA A 28 -1.32 -25.50 13.76
C ALA A 28 -0.99 -25.13 12.30
N ALA A 29 -1.88 -24.43 11.59
CA ALA A 29 -1.65 -24.00 10.21
C ALA A 29 -0.86 -22.70 10.10
N HIS A 30 -0.95 -21.83 11.11
CA HIS A 30 -0.38 -20.48 11.08
C HIS A 30 1.15 -20.42 11.20
N THR A 31 1.78 -21.43 11.73
CA THR A 31 3.25 -21.44 11.97
C THR A 31 4.06 -21.78 10.73
N THR A 32 3.46 -22.28 9.65
CA THR A 32 4.21 -22.80 8.49
C THR A 32 4.32 -21.78 7.36
N VAL A 33 3.39 -20.83 7.24
CA VAL A 33 3.41 -19.84 6.17
C VAL A 33 4.28 -18.63 6.54
N ALA A 34 4.23 -18.18 7.79
CA ALA A 34 5.09 -17.10 8.27
C ALA A 34 6.59 -17.48 8.24
N ALA A 35 6.93 -18.77 8.44
CA ALA A 35 8.31 -19.26 8.37
C ALA A 35 8.86 -19.31 6.94
N LEU A 36 8.03 -19.44 5.90
CA LEU A 36 8.46 -19.48 4.50
C LEU A 36 8.74 -18.08 3.92
N ILE A 37 8.05 -17.04 4.42
CA ILE A 37 8.28 -15.66 3.98
C ILE A 37 9.56 -15.08 4.61
N ALA A 38 9.85 -15.42 5.87
CA ALA A 38 11.06 -14.96 6.55
C ALA A 38 12.36 -15.56 6.00
N LEU A 39 12.33 -16.73 5.34
CA LEU A 39 13.53 -17.40 4.83
C LEU A 39 14.01 -16.86 3.47
N ALA A 40 13.16 -16.13 2.72
CA ALA A 40 13.52 -15.55 1.44
C ALA A 40 14.30 -14.23 1.56
N ALA A 41 14.18 -13.52 2.69
CA ALA A 41 14.80 -12.21 2.89
C ALA A 41 16.28 -12.26 3.31
N THR A 42 16.84 -13.42 3.64
CA THR A 42 18.18 -13.53 4.24
C THR A 42 19.29 -13.90 3.27
N MET A 43 19.03 -14.08 1.98
CA MET A 43 20.03 -14.62 1.02
C MET A 43 20.47 -13.67 -0.09
N LEU A 44 20.36 -12.35 0.03
CA LEU A 44 20.90 -11.47 -1.02
C LEU A 44 21.65 -10.25 -0.49
N PHE A 45 22.70 -10.48 0.32
CA PHE A 45 23.74 -9.48 0.54
C PHE A 45 25.11 -10.18 0.62
N ALA A 46 25.74 -10.39 -0.54
CA ALA A 46 27.17 -10.60 -0.62
C ALA A 46 27.68 -10.34 -2.04
N ALA A 47 28.60 -9.42 -2.11
CA ALA A 47 29.70 -9.28 -3.05
C ALA A 47 29.49 -8.52 -4.37
N GLY A 48 30.25 -7.45 -4.47
CA GLY A 48 30.62 -6.83 -5.72
C GLY A 48 31.45 -5.56 -5.54
N CYS A 49 32.58 -5.61 -4.83
CA CYS A 49 33.64 -4.62 -5.00
C CYS A 49 34.45 -4.93 -6.27
N SER A 50 34.57 -4.00 -7.18
CA SER A 50 35.69 -3.98 -8.13
C SER A 50 36.01 -2.55 -8.53
N ASP A 51 37.20 -2.27 -8.37
CA ASP A 51 38.25 -1.29 -8.44
C ASP A 51 38.25 -0.28 -9.60
N ALA A 52 38.61 0.94 -9.19
CA ALA A 52 39.66 1.84 -9.68
C ALA A 52 39.71 2.26 -11.15
N GLY A 53 39.55 3.56 -11.30
CA GLY A 53 40.02 4.35 -12.44
C GLY A 53 40.34 5.76 -11.97
N ALA A 54 41.60 6.05 -11.65
CA ALA A 54 42.08 7.38 -11.27
C ALA A 54 42.10 8.32 -12.49
N GLY A 55 41.43 9.45 -12.39
CA GLY A 55 41.54 10.59 -13.28
C GLY A 55 41.36 11.86 -12.48
N GLY A 56 42.49 12.55 -12.18
CA GLY A 56 42.48 13.82 -11.45
C GLY A 56 41.86 14.94 -12.27
N GLY A 57 40.87 15.58 -11.71
CA GLY A 57 40.34 16.86 -12.15
C GLY A 57 40.16 17.70 -10.90
N VAL A 58 40.71 18.90 -10.87
CA VAL A 58 40.63 19.90 -9.80
C VAL A 58 39.16 20.24 -9.58
N ALA A 59 38.70 20.06 -8.34
CA ALA A 59 37.35 20.44 -7.92
C ALA A 59 37.33 21.95 -7.67
N ASP A 60 36.53 22.67 -8.42
CA ASP A 60 36.00 23.97 -7.97
C ASP A 60 34.86 23.65 -6.98
N ASP A 61 35.16 23.91 -5.70
CA ASP A 61 34.22 23.82 -4.61
C ASP A 61 33.25 25.02 -4.65
N ALA A 62 32.17 24.88 -5.41
CA ALA A 62 30.98 25.66 -5.26
C ALA A 62 29.96 24.77 -4.56
N GLY A 63 29.85 24.90 -3.23
CA GLY A 63 28.86 24.22 -2.41
C GLY A 63 27.41 24.59 -2.80
N GLY A 64 26.99 24.08 -3.94
CA GLY A 64 25.59 23.98 -4.31
C GLY A 64 25.05 22.72 -3.64
N THR A 65 24.09 22.85 -2.76
CA THR A 65 23.25 21.73 -2.36
C THR A 65 22.52 21.31 -3.62
N ASP A 66 22.98 20.21 -4.25
CA ASP A 66 22.25 19.55 -5.33
C ASP A 66 20.92 19.09 -4.73
N ILE A 67 19.88 19.89 -4.92
CA ILE A 67 18.50 19.47 -4.62
C ILE A 67 18.16 18.48 -5.73
N PRO A 68 17.82 17.21 -5.40
CA PRO A 68 17.41 16.24 -6.40
C PRO A 68 16.24 16.79 -7.21
N ALA A 69 16.18 16.49 -8.50
CA ALA A 69 14.99 16.78 -9.30
C ALA A 69 13.76 16.15 -8.64
N ALA A 70 12.60 16.85 -8.70
CA ALA A 70 11.34 16.33 -8.19
C ALA A 70 11.02 14.99 -8.88
N ALA A 71 10.44 14.04 -8.14
CA ALA A 71 9.97 12.80 -8.70
C ALA A 71 8.75 13.04 -9.60
N ALA A 72 8.63 12.29 -10.69
CA ALA A 72 7.43 12.30 -11.51
C ALA A 72 6.35 11.37 -10.92
N HIS A 73 5.09 11.57 -11.35
CA HIS A 73 3.99 10.68 -10.98
C HIS A 73 4.29 9.23 -11.38
N GLY A 74 4.10 8.30 -10.45
CA GLY A 74 4.36 6.87 -10.65
C GLY A 74 5.82 6.45 -10.50
N GLU A 75 6.78 7.36 -10.37
CA GLU A 75 8.18 7.00 -10.13
C GLU A 75 8.39 6.37 -8.75
N GLY A 76 9.46 5.57 -8.63
CA GLY A 76 9.88 4.97 -7.37
C GLY A 76 10.71 5.94 -6.54
N VAL A 77 10.30 6.19 -5.28
CA VAL A 77 11.03 7.02 -4.32
C VAL A 77 11.51 6.17 -3.16
N ALA A 78 12.82 6.08 -2.95
CA ALA A 78 13.37 5.39 -1.79
C ALA A 78 12.99 6.08 -0.47
N ALA A 79 12.72 5.31 0.58
CA ALA A 79 12.31 5.85 1.88
C ALA A 79 13.34 6.79 2.52
N ASP A 80 14.63 6.61 2.20
CA ASP A 80 15.74 7.45 2.63
C ASP A 80 16.14 8.54 1.61
N SER A 81 15.34 8.73 0.57
CA SER A 81 15.59 9.76 -0.45
C SER A 81 15.62 11.16 0.16
N ALA A 82 16.52 12.00 -0.34
CA ALA A 82 16.56 13.43 0.01
C ALA A 82 15.30 14.21 -0.43
N LEU A 83 14.47 13.62 -1.31
CA LEU A 83 13.16 14.16 -1.66
C LEU A 83 12.15 14.06 -0.51
N VAL A 84 12.31 13.10 0.41
CA VAL A 84 11.38 12.96 1.55
C VAL A 84 11.58 14.11 2.52
N SER A 85 10.50 14.86 2.77
CA SER A 85 10.49 16.02 3.67
C SER A 85 9.71 15.78 4.97
N GLY A 86 8.89 14.73 5.02
CA GLY A 86 8.08 14.39 6.17
C GLY A 86 7.26 13.12 5.92
N TRP A 87 6.47 12.72 6.91
CA TRP A 87 5.66 11.51 6.89
C TRP A 87 4.29 11.78 7.47
N ALA A 88 3.34 10.87 7.23
CA ALA A 88 2.07 10.88 7.95
C ALA A 88 2.30 10.72 9.46
N THR A 89 1.54 11.47 10.26
CA THR A 89 1.72 11.55 11.73
C THR A 89 0.47 11.19 12.51
N GLY A 90 -0.67 11.08 11.85
CA GLY A 90 -1.94 10.78 12.50
C GLY A 90 -2.79 9.77 11.72
N VAL A 91 -3.47 8.89 12.45
CA VAL A 91 -4.52 8.04 11.91
C VAL A 91 -5.85 8.71 12.17
N VAL A 92 -6.56 9.09 11.11
CA VAL A 92 -7.90 9.71 11.19
C VAL A 92 -8.99 8.64 11.24
N ALA A 93 -8.86 7.61 10.38
CA ALA A 93 -9.78 6.50 10.33
C ALA A 93 -9.06 5.25 9.82
N TYR A 94 -9.49 4.09 10.31
CA TYR A 94 -9.09 2.79 9.77
C TYR A 94 -10.29 1.86 9.78
N GLY A 95 -10.64 1.37 8.60
CA GLY A 95 -11.74 0.44 8.38
C GLY A 95 -11.20 -0.81 7.67
N PRO A 96 -10.72 -1.82 8.43
CA PRO A 96 -10.22 -3.04 7.82
C PRO A 96 -11.30 -3.76 7.02
N GLY A 97 -10.92 -4.23 5.84
CA GLY A 97 -11.76 -5.05 4.97
C GLY A 97 -11.76 -6.52 5.38
N ALA A 98 -12.21 -7.38 4.48
CA ALA A 98 -12.22 -8.81 4.72
C ALA A 98 -10.79 -9.38 4.74
N GLU A 99 -10.54 -10.39 5.57
CA GLU A 99 -9.26 -11.10 5.70
C GLU A 99 -8.08 -10.23 6.20
N ALA A 100 -8.36 -9.13 6.90
CA ALA A 100 -7.36 -8.39 7.67
C ALA A 100 -7.20 -9.04 9.06
N ALA A 101 -6.56 -10.21 9.12
CA ALA A 101 -6.44 -11.00 10.36
C ALA A 101 -5.16 -10.70 11.17
N ALA A 102 -4.13 -10.10 10.55
CA ALA A 102 -2.88 -9.71 11.20
C ALA A 102 -2.49 -8.27 10.80
N TYR A 103 -1.49 -7.71 11.49
CA TYR A 103 -0.94 -6.37 11.24
C TYR A 103 -2.02 -5.27 11.20
N THR A 104 -2.94 -5.27 12.16
CA THR A 104 -4.09 -4.36 12.21
C THR A 104 -3.87 -3.13 13.10
N ASP A 105 -2.66 -2.89 13.59
CA ASP A 105 -2.34 -1.63 14.27
C ASP A 105 -2.09 -0.53 13.23
N ALA A 106 -3.09 0.32 13.00
CA ALA A 106 -3.01 1.40 12.02
C ALA A 106 -1.85 2.38 12.25
N ARG A 107 -1.27 2.42 13.46
CA ARG A 107 -0.12 3.29 13.77
C ARG A 107 1.18 2.78 13.14
N ALA A 108 1.23 1.55 12.67
CA ALA A 108 2.38 1.04 11.92
C ALA A 108 2.64 1.83 10.63
N ALA A 109 1.60 2.46 10.06
CA ALA A 109 1.72 3.33 8.87
C ALA A 109 2.20 4.77 9.17
N LEU A 110 2.56 5.08 10.42
CA LEU A 110 3.00 6.42 10.81
C LEU A 110 4.52 6.50 10.91
N GLY A 111 5.09 7.60 10.41
CA GLY A 111 6.54 7.81 10.37
C GLY A 111 7.20 7.17 9.15
N PRO A 112 8.53 7.06 9.16
CA PRO A 112 9.30 6.54 8.03
C PRO A 112 8.96 5.10 7.70
N ALA A 113 8.75 4.80 6.43
CA ALA A 113 8.63 3.45 5.92
C ALA A 113 9.92 2.66 6.19
N THR A 114 9.79 1.44 6.68
CA THR A 114 10.92 0.61 7.11
C THR A 114 11.35 -0.41 6.07
N GLY A 115 10.48 -0.75 5.12
CA GLY A 115 10.66 -1.83 4.16
C GLY A 115 10.59 -3.22 4.81
N VAL A 116 10.17 -3.31 6.07
CA VAL A 116 10.05 -4.57 6.82
C VAL A 116 8.63 -5.11 6.68
N SER A 117 8.48 -6.28 6.11
CA SER A 117 7.18 -6.88 5.74
C SER A 117 6.22 -7.12 6.90
N THR A 118 6.65 -6.99 8.15
CA THR A 118 5.82 -7.16 9.35
C THR A 118 5.56 -5.85 10.10
N GLU A 119 6.14 -4.74 9.66
CA GLU A 119 5.98 -3.41 10.25
C GLU A 119 5.03 -2.54 9.41
N VAL A 120 3.90 -3.11 9.03
CA VAL A 120 2.89 -2.54 8.13
C VAL A 120 1.52 -2.56 8.77
N VAL A 121 0.56 -1.90 8.15
CA VAL A 121 -0.86 -2.11 8.44
C VAL A 121 -1.55 -2.75 7.24
N THR A 122 -2.14 -3.92 7.45
CA THR A 122 -2.94 -4.63 6.45
C THR A 122 -4.30 -3.98 6.29
N LEU A 123 -4.65 -3.54 5.10
CA LEU A 123 -5.98 -2.97 4.87
C LEU A 123 -7.09 -4.02 4.81
N GLY A 124 -6.80 -5.22 4.34
CA GLY A 124 -7.83 -6.22 4.06
C GLY A 124 -8.60 -5.89 2.78
N ARG A 125 -9.25 -6.89 2.18
CA ARG A 125 -9.97 -6.71 0.91
C ARG A 125 -11.06 -5.66 1.01
N GLY A 126 -10.92 -4.59 0.24
CA GLY A 126 -11.79 -3.43 0.22
C GLY A 126 -11.68 -2.57 1.48
N GLY A 127 -10.64 -2.74 2.27
CA GLY A 127 -10.38 -1.93 3.45
C GLY A 127 -9.86 -0.53 3.14
N THR A 128 -9.88 0.33 4.14
CA THR A 128 -9.51 1.74 3.98
C THR A 128 -8.73 2.25 5.17
N ILE A 129 -7.81 3.17 4.92
CA ILE A 129 -7.15 3.96 5.96
C ILE A 129 -7.09 5.43 5.53
N THR A 130 -7.32 6.33 6.47
CA THR A 130 -7.13 7.78 6.28
C THR A 130 -6.08 8.27 7.25
N LEU A 131 -5.04 8.88 6.71
CA LEU A 131 -3.92 9.44 7.47
C LEU A 131 -3.91 10.96 7.39
N GLU A 132 -3.43 11.59 8.46
CA GLU A 132 -3.08 13.01 8.49
C GLU A 132 -1.58 13.18 8.25
N LEU A 133 -1.23 14.07 7.33
CA LEU A 133 0.15 14.42 6.98
C LEU A 133 0.77 15.31 8.07
N ALA A 134 2.09 15.27 8.22
CA ALA A 134 2.83 16.13 9.17
C ALA A 134 2.63 17.63 8.91
N ALA A 135 2.41 18.00 7.66
CA ALA A 135 2.12 19.38 7.23
C ALA A 135 1.16 19.33 6.02
N ALA A 136 0.46 20.44 5.77
CA ALA A 136 -0.23 20.59 4.50
C ALA A 136 0.80 20.69 3.37
N CYS A 137 0.51 20.04 2.24
CA CYS A 137 1.26 20.22 1.00
C CYS A 137 0.40 20.92 -0.05
N ALA A 138 1.07 21.64 -0.93
CA ALA A 138 0.47 22.32 -2.06
C ALA A 138 0.99 21.70 -3.36
N ASP A 139 0.16 21.70 -4.37
CA ASP A 139 0.50 21.31 -5.74
C ASP A 139 1.65 22.19 -6.28
N ARG A 140 2.74 21.54 -6.69
CA ARG A 140 3.98 22.15 -7.19
C ARG A 140 4.45 21.38 -8.42
N ASP A 141 5.66 21.66 -8.89
CA ASP A 141 6.27 20.88 -9.95
C ASP A 141 6.72 19.52 -9.42
N GLY A 142 6.19 18.43 -10.00
CA GLY A 142 6.46 17.04 -9.63
C GLY A 142 5.67 16.55 -8.43
N ALA A 143 5.94 15.33 -7.99
CA ALA A 143 5.16 14.64 -6.99
C ALA A 143 5.34 15.20 -5.57
N GLU A 144 4.26 15.31 -4.82
CA GLU A 144 4.22 15.76 -3.42
C GLU A 144 4.11 14.63 -2.41
N LEU A 145 3.70 13.44 -2.85
CA LEU A 145 3.46 12.30 -1.98
C LEU A 145 4.15 11.05 -2.50
N ALA A 146 4.54 10.15 -1.60
CA ALA A 146 4.89 8.79 -1.95
C ALA A 146 4.23 7.81 -0.99
N VAL A 147 3.68 6.71 -1.53
CA VAL A 147 2.99 5.65 -0.77
C VAL A 147 3.83 4.39 -0.83
N PHE A 148 4.14 3.82 0.34
CA PHE A 148 5.00 2.67 0.51
C PHE A 148 4.19 1.43 0.88
N GLU A 149 4.53 0.32 0.26
CA GLU A 149 3.93 -1.00 0.46
C GLU A 149 5.05 -2.05 0.63
N ASN A 150 4.76 -3.21 1.18
CA ASN A 150 5.74 -4.26 1.46
C ASN A 150 5.97 -5.25 0.30
N ALA A 151 5.71 -4.84 -0.94
CA ALA A 151 5.78 -5.66 -2.15
C ALA A 151 7.12 -6.40 -2.34
N LEU A 152 7.04 -7.61 -2.91
CA LEU A 152 8.18 -8.49 -3.05
C LEU A 152 8.49 -8.83 -4.51
N GLY A 153 9.67 -8.51 -4.99
CA GLY A 153 10.17 -8.87 -6.32
C GLY A 153 10.68 -7.70 -7.11
N GLU A 154 10.67 -7.82 -8.42
CA GLU A 154 11.09 -6.80 -9.38
C GLU A 154 9.86 -6.24 -10.11
N ALA A 155 9.93 -5.03 -10.65
CA ALA A 155 8.80 -4.35 -11.30
C ALA A 155 8.11 -5.19 -12.38
N SER A 156 8.84 -5.96 -13.17
CA SER A 156 8.29 -6.86 -14.19
C SER A 156 7.64 -8.13 -13.64
N SER A 157 7.81 -8.43 -12.34
CA SER A 157 7.28 -9.61 -11.66
C SER A 157 7.19 -9.36 -10.16
N LEU A 158 6.29 -8.47 -9.76
CA LEU A 158 6.10 -8.04 -8.38
C LEU A 158 4.92 -8.76 -7.75
N PHE A 159 5.09 -9.31 -6.55
CA PHE A 159 3.99 -9.64 -5.67
C PHE A 159 3.67 -8.38 -4.89
N ALA A 160 2.61 -7.71 -5.29
CA ALA A 160 2.09 -6.51 -4.67
C ALA A 160 0.58 -6.53 -4.73
N GLU A 161 -0.05 -5.98 -3.74
CA GLU A 161 -1.47 -5.66 -3.74
C GLU A 161 -1.61 -4.15 -3.99
N LEU A 162 -2.64 -3.76 -4.72
CA LEU A 162 -2.79 -2.38 -5.19
C LEU A 162 -3.74 -1.60 -4.28
N ALA A 163 -3.53 -0.28 -4.19
CA ALA A 163 -4.50 0.61 -3.57
C ALA A 163 -4.77 1.83 -4.42
N TYR A 164 -6.03 2.30 -4.39
CA TYR A 164 -6.39 3.64 -4.80
C TYR A 164 -5.90 4.65 -3.79
N VAL A 165 -5.39 5.78 -4.27
CA VAL A 165 -4.95 6.90 -3.45
C VAL A 165 -5.89 8.08 -3.66
N GLU A 166 -6.29 8.69 -2.57
CA GLU A 166 -7.18 9.83 -2.53
C GLU A 166 -6.61 10.88 -1.57
N VAL A 167 -6.82 12.14 -1.90
CA VAL A 167 -6.34 13.27 -1.08
C VAL A 167 -7.47 14.21 -0.69
N SER A 168 -7.29 14.91 0.41
CA SER A 168 -8.27 15.86 0.92
C SER A 168 -7.60 17.02 1.64
N SER A 169 -8.18 18.21 1.53
CA SER A 169 -7.82 19.40 2.30
C SER A 169 -8.61 19.52 3.62
N ASN A 170 -9.79 18.90 3.72
CA ASN A 170 -10.71 19.06 4.85
C ASN A 170 -11.01 17.76 5.62
N GLY A 171 -10.53 16.60 5.16
CA GLY A 171 -10.73 15.28 5.77
C GLY A 171 -12.12 14.66 5.55
N THR A 172 -12.96 15.29 4.74
CA THR A 172 -14.34 14.85 4.45
C THR A 172 -14.52 14.53 2.98
N ASP A 173 -14.13 15.46 2.13
CA ASP A 173 -14.23 15.35 0.68
C ASP A 173 -12.87 14.94 0.12
N PHE A 174 -12.86 13.95 -0.75
CA PHE A 174 -11.63 13.35 -1.28
C PHE A 174 -11.64 13.32 -2.80
N ALA A 175 -10.54 13.72 -3.41
CA ALA A 175 -10.26 13.53 -4.82
C ALA A 175 -9.37 12.28 -5.02
N ARG A 176 -9.79 11.37 -5.90
CA ARG A 176 -9.06 10.13 -6.21
C ARG A 176 -8.16 10.34 -7.41
N PHE A 177 -6.91 9.88 -7.31
CA PHE A 177 -6.01 9.84 -8.46
C PHE A 177 -6.58 8.94 -9.56
N PRO A 178 -6.50 9.40 -10.83
CA PRO A 178 -6.94 8.59 -11.96
C PRO A 178 -6.06 7.35 -12.09
N VAL A 179 -6.69 6.21 -12.36
CA VAL A 179 -6.00 4.94 -12.54
C VAL A 179 -6.25 4.39 -13.93
N ALA A 180 -5.28 3.65 -14.46
CA ALA A 180 -5.45 2.89 -15.69
C ALA A 180 -4.69 1.57 -15.63
N THR A 181 -5.19 0.59 -16.37
CA THR A 181 -4.53 -0.70 -16.54
C THR A 181 -4.67 -1.23 -17.96
N THR A 182 -3.63 -1.90 -18.43
CA THR A 182 -3.66 -2.66 -19.69
C THR A 182 -3.83 -4.16 -19.47
N ARG A 183 -3.88 -4.59 -18.19
CA ARG A 183 -4.08 -5.99 -17.85
C ARG A 183 -5.53 -6.41 -18.04
N THR A 184 -5.74 -7.50 -18.77
CA THR A 184 -7.08 -8.04 -19.06
C THR A 184 -7.36 -9.40 -18.40
N GLU A 185 -6.35 -10.02 -17.81
CA GLU A 185 -6.47 -11.37 -17.24
C GLU A 185 -6.35 -11.30 -15.70
N PRO A 186 -7.16 -12.11 -14.99
CA PRO A 186 -7.07 -12.22 -13.54
C PRO A 186 -5.66 -12.58 -13.06
N VAL A 187 -5.30 -12.04 -11.88
CA VAL A 187 -4.14 -12.47 -11.12
C VAL A 187 -4.62 -13.52 -10.11
N GLY A 188 -4.01 -14.69 -10.11
CA GLY A 188 -4.33 -15.72 -9.10
C GLY A 188 -3.88 -15.32 -7.71
N ALA A 189 -4.39 -16.00 -6.68
CA ALA A 189 -3.94 -15.85 -5.31
C ALA A 189 -2.41 -15.94 -5.24
N TYR A 190 -1.77 -14.97 -4.60
CA TYR A 190 -0.30 -14.86 -4.50
C TYR A 190 0.42 -14.81 -5.88
N GLY A 191 -0.31 -14.45 -6.94
CA GLY A 191 0.25 -14.22 -8.27
C GLY A 191 1.10 -12.96 -8.29
N ARG A 192 1.80 -12.73 -9.40
CA ARG A 192 2.65 -11.56 -9.59
C ARG A 192 2.11 -10.69 -10.71
N ILE A 193 2.33 -9.41 -10.60
CA ILE A 193 1.96 -8.41 -11.59
C ILE A 193 3.21 -7.87 -12.29
N ASP A 194 3.07 -7.44 -13.52
CA ASP A 194 3.99 -6.55 -14.20
C ASP A 194 3.48 -5.13 -13.98
N THR A 195 4.19 -4.34 -13.17
CA THR A 195 3.75 -3.00 -12.79
C THR A 195 3.68 -2.03 -13.95
N GLY A 196 4.40 -2.30 -15.05
CA GLY A 196 4.28 -1.53 -16.29
C GLY A 196 2.90 -1.62 -16.96
N GLN A 197 2.02 -2.51 -16.50
CA GLN A 197 0.63 -2.61 -16.96
C GLN A 197 -0.33 -1.71 -16.16
N TYR A 198 0.13 -1.00 -15.14
CA TYR A 198 -0.69 -0.21 -14.22
C TYR A 198 -0.16 1.21 -14.09
N SER A 199 -1.05 2.16 -13.86
CA SER A 199 -0.71 3.54 -13.52
C SER A 199 -1.71 4.14 -12.54
N GLY A 200 -1.25 5.06 -11.69
CA GLY A 200 -2.08 5.78 -10.72
C GLY A 200 -2.45 4.99 -9.45
N PHE A 201 -1.98 3.75 -9.31
CA PHE A 201 -2.14 2.96 -8.09
C PHE A 201 -0.93 3.09 -7.17
N ALA A 202 -1.12 2.92 -5.87
CA ALA A 202 -0.04 2.56 -4.95
C ALA A 202 0.29 1.05 -5.08
N GLY A 203 1.50 0.63 -4.64
CA GLY A 203 1.95 -0.76 -4.72
C GLY A 203 2.72 -1.10 -5.99
N LEU A 204 3.22 -0.11 -6.75
CA LEU A 204 3.91 -0.35 -8.02
C LEU A 204 5.43 -0.57 -7.88
N HIS A 205 5.96 -0.51 -6.65
CA HIS A 205 7.40 -0.63 -6.40
C HIS A 205 7.68 -1.61 -5.25
N PRO A 206 8.86 -2.26 -5.22
CA PRO A 206 9.22 -3.17 -4.14
C PRO A 206 9.35 -2.45 -2.80
N ALA A 207 9.25 -3.21 -1.71
CA ALA A 207 9.37 -2.73 -0.34
C ALA A 207 10.58 -1.79 -0.13
N GLY A 208 10.37 -0.71 0.63
CA GLY A 208 11.35 0.36 0.82
C GLY A 208 11.39 1.41 -0.30
N THR A 209 10.61 1.22 -1.37
CA THR A 209 10.43 2.19 -2.46
C THR A 209 8.95 2.51 -2.61
N GLY A 210 8.57 3.76 -2.41
CA GLY A 210 7.19 4.21 -2.54
C GLY A 210 6.84 4.65 -3.95
N THR A 211 5.58 4.54 -4.32
CA THR A 211 5.04 5.09 -5.57
C THR A 211 4.74 6.57 -5.38
N ALA A 212 5.29 7.42 -6.23
CA ALA A 212 5.11 8.86 -6.20
C ALA A 212 3.78 9.32 -6.79
N PHE A 213 3.17 10.35 -6.21
CA PHE A 213 1.89 10.93 -6.62
C PHE A 213 2.01 12.44 -6.76
N ASP A 214 1.73 12.94 -7.97
CA ASP A 214 1.74 14.35 -8.33
C ASP A 214 0.30 14.91 -8.27
N LEU A 215 0.06 15.89 -7.40
CA LEU A 215 -1.26 16.50 -7.21
C LEU A 215 -1.80 17.16 -8.50
N ALA A 216 -0.93 17.52 -9.44
CA ALA A 216 -1.33 18.07 -10.73
C ALA A 216 -2.27 17.15 -11.53
N GLU A 217 -2.16 15.82 -11.32
CA GLU A 217 -3.04 14.82 -11.96
C GLU A 217 -4.52 14.96 -11.54
N LEU A 218 -4.77 15.67 -10.42
CA LEU A 218 -6.11 15.88 -9.89
C LEU A 218 -6.78 17.18 -10.34
N ARG A 219 -6.05 18.10 -11.00
CA ARG A 219 -6.57 19.43 -11.39
C ARG A 219 -7.84 19.38 -12.23
N GLY A 220 -8.04 18.28 -12.98
CA GLY A 220 -9.21 18.06 -13.83
C GLY A 220 -10.36 17.30 -13.16
N SER A 221 -10.20 16.83 -11.94
CA SER A 221 -11.26 16.11 -11.22
C SER A 221 -12.38 17.06 -10.79
N ALA A 222 -13.61 16.55 -10.68
CA ALA A 222 -14.76 17.36 -10.27
C ALA A 222 -14.60 17.88 -8.84
N GLU A 223 -13.99 17.07 -7.96
CA GLU A 223 -13.75 17.39 -6.56
C GLU A 223 -12.79 18.57 -6.37
N VAL A 224 -11.89 18.79 -7.33
CA VAL A 224 -10.93 19.91 -7.36
C VAL A 224 -11.46 21.06 -8.17
N ALA A 225 -11.90 20.85 -9.42
CA ALA A 225 -12.26 21.91 -10.35
C ALA A 225 -13.51 22.69 -9.90
N GLU A 226 -14.48 22.02 -9.30
CA GLU A 226 -15.77 22.58 -8.87
C GLU A 226 -16.11 22.27 -7.41
N GLY A 227 -15.27 21.49 -6.75
CA GLY A 227 -15.53 20.89 -5.45
C GLY A 227 -14.75 21.51 -4.29
N PRO A 228 -14.85 20.88 -3.13
CA PRO A 228 -14.28 21.38 -1.89
C PRO A 228 -12.82 20.95 -1.64
N VAL A 229 -12.16 20.24 -2.57
CA VAL A 229 -10.77 19.80 -2.40
C VAL A 229 -9.84 20.87 -2.96
N ASP A 230 -9.04 21.44 -2.05
CA ASP A 230 -8.04 22.46 -2.34
C ASP A 230 -6.65 21.82 -2.43
N LEU A 231 -6.05 21.80 -3.62
CA LEU A 231 -4.72 21.23 -3.85
C LEU A 231 -3.59 22.08 -3.25
N ASP A 232 -3.84 23.33 -2.88
CA ASP A 232 -2.86 24.17 -2.18
C ASP A 232 -2.81 23.89 -0.67
N ALA A 233 -3.69 23.03 -0.17
CA ALA A 233 -3.84 22.76 1.27
C ALA A 233 -4.14 21.28 1.60
N VAL A 234 -3.61 20.35 0.84
CA VAL A 234 -3.80 18.90 1.07
C VAL A 234 -3.20 18.49 2.42
N ARG A 235 -4.01 17.90 3.29
CA ARG A 235 -3.63 17.47 4.64
C ARG A 235 -3.88 16.01 4.93
N PHE A 236 -4.75 15.37 4.16
CA PHE A 236 -5.16 13.99 4.41
C PHE A 236 -4.96 13.15 3.17
N VAL A 237 -4.50 11.91 3.38
CA VAL A 237 -4.40 10.90 2.35
C VAL A 237 -5.26 9.71 2.79
N ARG A 238 -6.12 9.22 1.90
CA ARG A 238 -6.88 8.01 2.10
C ARG A 238 -6.44 6.95 1.10
N LEU A 239 -6.16 5.76 1.58
CA LEU A 239 -5.93 4.59 0.76
C LEU A 239 -7.17 3.69 0.82
N VAL A 240 -7.53 3.16 -0.33
CA VAL A 240 -8.62 2.20 -0.50
C VAL A 240 -8.06 0.99 -1.21
N ASP A 241 -8.11 -0.16 -0.56
CA ASP A 241 -7.62 -1.41 -1.13
C ASP A 241 -8.37 -1.78 -2.42
N VAL A 242 -7.65 -2.22 -3.42
CA VAL A 242 -8.20 -2.81 -4.66
C VAL A 242 -8.56 -4.26 -4.37
N VAL A 243 -9.84 -4.63 -4.51
CA VAL A 243 -10.25 -6.03 -4.27
C VAL A 243 -9.61 -7.01 -5.27
N GLY A 244 -9.31 -6.56 -6.47
CA GLY A 244 -8.57 -7.33 -7.49
C GLY A 244 -9.36 -8.43 -8.20
N ASP A 245 -10.67 -8.54 -7.95
CA ASP A 245 -11.54 -9.57 -8.54
C ASP A 245 -12.10 -9.21 -9.92
N GLY A 246 -11.71 -8.05 -10.46
CA GLY A 246 -12.13 -7.53 -11.77
C GLY A 246 -13.53 -6.93 -11.80
N ARG A 247 -14.19 -6.73 -10.67
CA ARG A 247 -15.48 -6.02 -10.60
C ARG A 247 -15.34 -4.51 -10.66
N GLU A 248 -14.22 -4.00 -10.16
CA GLU A 248 -13.85 -2.61 -10.28
C GLU A 248 -13.22 -2.39 -11.65
N THR A 249 -13.41 -1.19 -12.21
CA THR A 249 -12.85 -0.83 -13.52
C THR A 249 -12.13 0.50 -13.44
N ASP A 250 -11.14 0.68 -14.30
CA ASP A 250 -10.56 1.99 -14.56
C ASP A 250 -11.53 2.91 -15.34
N ALA A 251 -11.12 4.14 -15.61
CA ALA A 251 -11.92 5.11 -16.32
C ALA A 251 -12.28 4.71 -17.77
N SER A 252 -11.54 3.77 -18.37
CA SER A 252 -11.82 3.21 -19.71
C SER A 252 -12.81 2.06 -19.69
N GLY A 253 -13.16 1.55 -18.49
CA GLY A 253 -13.98 0.36 -18.29
C GLY A 253 -13.17 -0.94 -18.29
N THR A 254 -11.84 -0.90 -18.27
CA THR A 254 -10.99 -2.08 -18.16
C THR A 254 -11.06 -2.62 -16.72
N PRO A 255 -11.35 -3.93 -16.51
CA PRO A 255 -11.34 -4.52 -15.19
C PRO A 255 -9.97 -4.39 -14.49
N VAL A 256 -9.98 -4.06 -13.20
CA VAL A 256 -8.78 -3.99 -12.38
C VAL A 256 -8.57 -5.34 -11.70
N TYR A 257 -7.39 -5.92 -11.90
CA TYR A 257 -6.98 -7.18 -11.29
C TYR A 257 -5.69 -6.99 -10.52
N ASP A 258 -5.63 -7.54 -9.30
CA ASP A 258 -4.42 -7.76 -8.53
C ASP A 258 -4.43 -9.17 -7.92
N PRO A 259 -3.50 -9.58 -7.04
CA PRO A 259 -3.51 -10.91 -6.44
C PRO A 259 -4.81 -11.20 -5.69
N TYR A 260 -5.64 -12.13 -6.23
CA TYR A 260 -6.94 -12.48 -5.65
C TYR A 260 -7.26 -13.97 -5.83
N PRO A 261 -7.85 -14.64 -4.82
CA PRO A 261 -8.05 -14.19 -3.43
C PRO A 261 -6.82 -14.45 -2.56
N THR A 262 -6.40 -13.43 -1.81
CA THR A 262 -5.42 -13.56 -0.74
C THR A 262 -6.14 -13.76 0.60
N THR A 263 -5.48 -14.29 1.63
CA THR A 263 -6.07 -14.60 2.94
C THR A 263 -5.15 -14.17 4.07
N ASP A 264 -5.68 -14.03 5.28
CA ASP A 264 -5.01 -13.66 6.53
C ASP A 264 -4.50 -12.21 6.57
N THR A 265 -3.60 -11.82 5.68
CA THR A 265 -3.10 -10.45 5.45
C THR A 265 -3.43 -10.06 4.03
N ALA A 266 -4.71 -10.17 3.67
CA ALA A 266 -5.18 -9.81 2.35
C ALA A 266 -5.27 -8.30 2.16
N GLY A 267 -5.13 -7.86 0.92
CA GLY A 267 -5.20 -6.47 0.54
C GLY A 267 -3.92 -5.71 0.87
N PHE A 268 -3.90 -4.47 0.49
CA PHE A 268 -2.75 -3.58 0.56
C PHE A 268 -2.13 -3.51 1.96
N ASP A 269 -0.84 -3.76 2.07
CA ASP A 269 -0.06 -3.70 3.31
C ASP A 269 0.74 -2.38 3.36
N LEU A 270 0.16 -1.35 4.00
CA LEU A 270 0.73 -0.01 4.05
C LEU A 270 1.89 0.09 5.05
N ASP A 271 3.08 0.44 4.57
CA ASP A 271 4.27 0.73 5.38
C ASP A 271 4.35 2.23 5.77
N GLY A 272 3.95 3.14 4.87
CA GLY A 272 3.94 4.56 5.20
C GLY A 272 3.51 5.47 4.04
N VAL A 273 3.25 6.74 4.37
CA VAL A 273 3.00 7.81 3.40
C VAL A 273 3.95 8.96 3.66
N ALA A 274 4.81 9.27 2.69
CA ALA A 274 5.76 10.38 2.75
C ALA A 274 5.21 11.64 2.09
N LEU A 275 5.61 12.79 2.64
CA LEU A 275 5.62 14.08 1.97
C LEU A 275 6.93 14.21 1.18
N LEU A 276 6.84 14.65 -0.06
CA LEU A 276 8.00 14.93 -0.90
C LEU A 276 8.22 16.45 -1.03
N ARG A 277 9.45 16.80 -1.35
CA ARG A 277 9.77 18.16 -1.80
C ARG A 277 9.45 18.22 -3.28
N GLY A 278 8.42 18.96 -3.65
CA GLY A 278 8.20 19.34 -5.02
C GLY A 278 9.37 20.16 -5.57
N GLY A 279 9.46 20.29 -6.89
CA GLY A 279 10.39 21.21 -7.53
C GLY A 279 10.15 22.67 -7.07
N GLU A 280 11.20 23.50 -7.09
CA GLU A 280 11.09 24.95 -6.87
C GLU A 280 10.56 25.65 -8.11
#